data_3b1ed113af693974ede6c6aa3986e8de
#
_entry.id   3b1ed113af693974ede6c6aa3986e8de
#
_cell.length_a   1.000
_cell.length_b   1.000
_cell.length_c   1.000
_cell.angle_alpha   90.00
_cell.angle_beta   90.00
_cell.angle_gamma   90.00
#
_symmetry.space_group_name_H-M   'P 1'
#
loop_
_entity.id
_entity.type
_entity.pdbx_description
1 polymer ?
#
loop_
_entity_poly.entity_id
_entity_poly.type
_entity_poly.pdbx_seq_one_letter_code
_entity_poly.pdbx_strand_id
1 'polypeptide(L)'
;LLLQMELNKRQEEKMKDQDFMARAIELAKKGRLKVQPNPMVGCVIVKEKKIIGEGWHKSFGGAHAEINAIKNCKRKFGTKKANKLIEGADLYVNLEPCSIKKNTPPCTNSIIQHGIRKVICGTLDPNPAINGQGIKILKKARVQVKIGILQTECKSLNRVFFTTQQKSRPYIILKSAQ
;
A
#
# COMPACT_ATOMS: atom_id res chain seq x y z
N LEU A 1 23.10 -1.35 -25.90
CA LEU A 1 22.26 -0.28 -25.31
C LEU A 1 20.81 -0.37 -25.81
N LEU A 2 20.60 -0.38 -27.15
CA LEU A 2 19.25 -0.46 -27.75
C LEU A 2 18.52 -1.76 -27.39
N LEU A 3 19.18 -2.91 -27.42
CA LEU A 3 18.61 -4.21 -27.05
C LEU A 3 18.16 -4.26 -25.59
N GLN A 4 18.94 -3.63 -24.68
CA GLN A 4 18.61 -3.53 -23.26
C GLN A 4 17.42 -2.60 -23.02
N MET A 5 17.30 -1.53 -23.80
CA MET A 5 16.14 -0.62 -23.75
C MET A 5 14.87 -1.30 -24.29
N GLU A 6 14.98 -2.13 -25.33
CA GLU A 6 13.85 -2.91 -25.85
C GLU A 6 13.41 -4.04 -24.90
N LEU A 7 14.37 -4.73 -24.25
CA LEU A 7 14.08 -5.73 -23.22
C LEU A 7 13.40 -5.10 -22.02
N ASN A 8 13.87 -3.94 -21.57
CA ASN A 8 13.24 -3.19 -20.48
C ASN A 8 11.84 -2.70 -20.86
N LYS A 9 11.62 -2.20 -22.10
CA LYS A 9 10.28 -1.86 -22.61
C LYS A 9 9.35 -3.06 -22.63
N ARG A 10 9.79 -4.22 -23.11
CA ARG A 10 8.98 -5.45 -23.14
C ARG A 10 8.66 -5.98 -21.74
N GLN A 11 9.54 -5.80 -20.76
CA GLN A 11 9.26 -6.13 -19.36
C GLN A 11 8.26 -5.15 -18.73
N GLU A 12 8.36 -3.84 -18.99
CA GLU A 12 7.41 -2.83 -18.54
C GLU A 12 6.00 -3.04 -19.12
N GLU A 13 5.89 -3.49 -20.39
CA GLU A 13 4.61 -3.79 -21.02
C GLU A 13 3.90 -5.02 -20.42
N LYS A 14 4.58 -5.85 -19.64
CA LYS A 14 4.09 -7.12 -19.10
C LYS A 14 3.71 -7.09 -17.62
N MET A 15 3.98 -6.01 -16.88
CA MET A 15 3.66 -5.95 -15.44
C MET A 15 2.15 -6.03 -15.19
N LYS A 16 1.76 -7.00 -14.35
CA LYS A 16 0.37 -7.29 -13.95
C LYS A 16 0.08 -6.71 -12.55
N ASP A 17 -1.19 -6.68 -12.17
CA ASP A 17 -1.61 -6.29 -10.81
C ASP A 17 -0.82 -7.02 -9.72
N GLN A 18 -0.46 -8.30 -9.95
CA GLN A 18 0.31 -9.11 -9.00
C GLN A 18 1.74 -8.59 -8.80
N ASP A 19 2.40 -8.12 -9.86
CA ASP A 19 3.77 -7.62 -9.79
C ASP A 19 3.85 -6.32 -8.97
N PHE A 20 2.89 -5.41 -9.19
CA PHE A 20 2.79 -4.18 -8.42
C PHE A 20 2.44 -4.44 -6.95
N MET A 21 1.58 -5.42 -6.67
CA MET A 21 1.26 -5.82 -5.30
C MET A 21 2.46 -6.52 -4.63
N ALA A 22 3.17 -7.38 -5.33
CA ALA A 22 4.41 -7.99 -4.84
C ALA A 22 5.43 -6.91 -4.47
N ARG A 23 5.56 -5.88 -5.31
CA ARG A 23 6.42 -4.72 -5.00
C ARG A 23 5.96 -3.96 -3.75
N ALA A 24 4.67 -3.76 -3.56
CA ALA A 24 4.13 -3.15 -2.34
C ALA A 24 4.45 -4.00 -1.09
N ILE A 25 4.36 -5.33 -1.17
CA ILE A 25 4.74 -6.26 -0.10
C ILE A 25 6.24 -6.16 0.22
N GLU A 26 7.11 -6.09 -0.77
CA GLU A 26 8.56 -5.89 -0.56
C GLU A 26 8.87 -4.58 0.16
N LEU A 27 8.21 -3.50 -0.24
CA LEU A 27 8.34 -2.21 0.44
C LEU A 27 7.87 -2.29 1.88
N ALA A 28 6.75 -2.96 2.15
CA ALA A 28 6.20 -3.15 3.49
C ALA A 28 7.21 -3.85 4.43
N LYS A 29 7.94 -4.86 3.94
CA LYS A 29 8.98 -5.58 4.72
C LYS A 29 10.07 -4.66 5.29
N LYS A 30 10.34 -3.51 4.66
CA LYS A 30 11.32 -2.51 5.15
C LYS A 30 10.91 -1.86 6.47
N GLY A 31 9.62 -1.93 6.84
CA GLY A 31 9.09 -1.47 8.14
C GLY A 31 9.25 -2.48 9.28
N ARG A 32 9.77 -3.69 9.01
CA ARG A 32 9.93 -4.76 10.01
C ARG A 32 10.68 -4.25 11.24
N LEU A 33 10.17 -4.58 12.43
CA LEU A 33 10.67 -4.19 13.75
C LEU A 33 10.55 -2.69 14.10
N LYS A 34 10.21 -1.82 13.13
CA LYS A 34 10.16 -0.37 13.34
C LYS A 34 8.73 0.18 13.48
N VAL A 35 7.75 -0.56 13.01
CA VAL A 35 6.36 -0.11 12.94
C VAL A 35 5.48 -0.66 14.06
N GLN A 36 5.94 -1.66 14.80
CA GLN A 36 5.15 -2.30 15.86
C GLN A 36 4.61 -1.27 16.89
N PRO A 37 3.37 -1.44 17.35
CA PRO A 37 2.42 -2.54 17.07
C PRO A 37 1.65 -2.40 15.75
N ASN A 38 1.92 -1.37 14.95
CA ASN A 38 1.28 -1.14 13.65
C ASN A 38 1.65 -2.23 12.62
N PRO A 39 0.80 -2.48 11.60
CA PRO A 39 1.12 -3.39 10.53
C PRO A 39 2.20 -2.85 9.59
N MET A 40 2.91 -3.77 8.94
CA MET A 40 3.80 -3.45 7.83
C MET A 40 2.96 -3.15 6.59
N VAL A 41 3.04 -1.91 6.12
CA VAL A 41 2.29 -1.46 4.94
C VAL A 41 3.24 -0.88 3.91
N GLY A 42 3.05 -1.26 2.65
CA GLY A 42 3.74 -0.73 1.49
C GLY A 42 2.74 -0.29 0.42
N CYS A 43 3.12 0.70 -0.35
CA CYS A 43 2.28 1.31 -1.36
C CYS A 43 3.07 1.65 -2.62
N VAL A 44 2.45 1.37 -3.78
CA VAL A 44 2.98 1.69 -5.10
C VAL A 44 1.93 2.47 -5.89
N ILE A 45 2.32 3.59 -6.49
CA ILE A 45 1.47 4.39 -7.37
C ILE A 45 1.92 4.16 -8.81
N VAL A 46 0.97 3.78 -9.68
CA VAL A 46 1.22 3.37 -11.05
C VAL A 46 0.43 4.24 -12.02
N LYS A 47 1.10 4.78 -13.03
CA LYS A 47 0.49 5.49 -14.16
C LYS A 47 0.98 4.84 -15.45
N GLU A 48 0.05 4.44 -16.34
CA GLU A 48 0.39 3.83 -17.63
C GLU A 48 1.40 2.67 -17.50
N LYS A 49 1.11 1.76 -16.55
CA LYS A 49 1.96 0.59 -16.20
C LYS A 49 3.37 0.94 -15.66
N LYS A 50 3.67 2.21 -15.38
CA LYS A 50 4.95 2.65 -14.80
C LYS A 50 4.77 3.05 -13.34
N ILE A 51 5.70 2.63 -12.49
CA ILE A 51 5.75 3.02 -11.09
C ILE A 51 6.23 4.47 -11.00
N ILE A 52 5.33 5.37 -10.56
CA ILE A 52 5.63 6.79 -10.38
C ILE A 52 5.93 7.17 -8.93
N GLY A 53 5.48 6.37 -7.95
CA GLY A 53 5.72 6.61 -6.54
C GLY A 53 5.71 5.32 -5.73
N GLU A 54 6.58 5.25 -4.72
CA GLU A 54 6.71 4.12 -3.82
C GLU A 54 6.83 4.60 -2.37
N GLY A 55 6.21 3.89 -1.45
CA GLY A 55 6.28 4.21 -0.04
C GLY A 55 5.99 3.02 0.85
N TRP A 56 6.42 3.12 2.11
CA TRP A 56 6.07 2.16 3.14
C TRP A 56 5.92 2.88 4.48
N HIS A 57 5.22 2.26 5.42
CA HIS A 57 5.20 2.73 6.80
C HIS A 57 6.57 2.49 7.42
N LYS A 58 7.28 3.58 7.73
CA LYS A 58 8.71 3.52 8.09
C LYS A 58 8.95 3.26 9.57
N SER A 59 8.08 3.81 10.42
CA SER A 59 8.19 3.73 11.88
C SER A 59 6.86 3.99 12.55
N PHE A 60 6.68 3.47 13.76
CA PHE A 60 5.52 3.78 14.60
C PHE A 60 5.32 5.30 14.75
N GLY A 61 4.09 5.77 14.64
CA GLY A 61 3.74 7.20 14.66
C GLY A 61 4.09 7.99 13.41
N GLY A 62 4.85 7.41 12.47
CA GLY A 62 5.23 8.06 11.23
C GLY A 62 4.13 8.03 10.15
N ALA A 63 4.41 8.68 9.02
CA ALA A 63 3.50 8.72 7.88
C ALA A 63 3.22 7.32 7.32
N HIS A 64 1.98 7.08 6.90
CA HIS A 64 1.55 5.83 6.28
C HIS A 64 2.15 5.65 4.90
N ALA A 65 2.08 4.42 4.37
CA ALA A 65 2.70 4.03 3.11
C ALA A 65 2.21 4.85 1.92
N GLU A 66 0.91 5.15 1.88
CA GLU A 66 0.27 5.92 0.81
C GLU A 66 0.80 7.36 0.77
N ILE A 67 0.92 7.99 1.94
CA ILE A 67 1.48 9.34 2.08
C ILE A 67 2.95 9.36 1.67
N ASN A 68 3.72 8.34 2.06
CA ASN A 68 5.11 8.21 1.69
C ASN A 68 5.28 7.98 0.17
N ALA A 69 4.38 7.22 -0.47
CA ALA A 69 4.38 7.02 -1.92
C ALA A 69 4.09 8.34 -2.68
N ILE A 70 3.11 9.12 -2.22
CA ILE A 70 2.81 10.45 -2.78
C ILE A 70 4.02 11.39 -2.62
N LYS A 71 4.62 11.44 -1.42
CA LYS A 71 5.83 12.25 -1.17
C LYS A 71 7.00 11.81 -2.06
N ASN A 72 7.18 10.52 -2.27
CA ASN A 72 8.22 9.99 -3.16
C ASN A 72 8.00 10.44 -4.61
N CYS A 73 6.76 10.40 -5.11
CA CYS A 73 6.41 10.88 -6.44
C CYS A 73 6.73 12.39 -6.55
N LYS A 74 6.32 13.20 -5.56
CA LYS A 74 6.60 14.65 -5.52
C LYS A 74 8.11 14.96 -5.50
N ARG A 75 8.90 14.15 -4.80
CA ARG A 75 10.35 14.28 -4.79
C ARG A 75 10.99 13.95 -6.14
N LYS A 76 10.47 12.92 -6.85
CA LYS A 76 11.00 12.49 -8.16
C LYS A 76 10.69 13.49 -9.27
N PHE A 77 9.50 14.07 -9.30
CA PHE A 77 8.99 14.82 -10.45
C PHE A 77 8.71 16.29 -10.17
N GLY A 78 8.89 16.76 -8.93
CA GLY A 78 8.42 18.06 -8.48
C GLY A 78 6.91 18.09 -8.23
N THR A 79 6.44 18.92 -7.30
CA THR A 79 5.06 18.90 -6.80
C THR A 79 4.02 19.08 -7.91
N LYS A 80 4.20 20.05 -8.80
CA LYS A 80 3.23 20.36 -9.87
C LYS A 80 3.07 19.21 -10.86
N LYS A 81 4.18 18.63 -11.32
CA LYS A 81 4.18 17.49 -12.27
C LYS A 81 3.68 16.22 -11.59
N ALA A 82 4.09 15.95 -10.34
CA ALA A 82 3.66 14.79 -9.59
C ALA A 82 2.14 14.79 -9.37
N ASN A 83 1.52 15.92 -9.03
CA ASN A 83 0.07 16.00 -8.86
C ASN A 83 -0.67 15.61 -10.16
N LYS A 84 -0.20 16.08 -11.32
CA LYS A 84 -0.77 15.69 -12.62
C LYS A 84 -0.58 14.20 -12.94
N LEU A 85 0.55 13.61 -12.55
CA LEU A 85 0.82 12.18 -12.76
C LEU A 85 -0.03 11.30 -11.83
N ILE A 86 -0.21 11.70 -10.57
CA ILE A 86 -1.00 10.95 -9.58
C ILE A 86 -2.49 10.98 -9.94
N GLU A 87 -2.97 12.08 -10.48
CA GLU A 87 -4.36 12.19 -10.95
C GLU A 87 -4.66 11.13 -12.01
N GLY A 88 -5.69 10.33 -11.76
CA GLY A 88 -6.07 9.18 -12.60
C GLY A 88 -5.08 8.02 -12.58
N ALA A 89 -4.15 7.96 -11.62
CA ALA A 89 -3.26 6.80 -11.41
C ALA A 89 -3.96 5.67 -10.65
N ASP A 90 -3.34 4.50 -10.67
CA ASP A 90 -3.71 3.33 -9.86
C ASP A 90 -2.81 3.26 -8.61
N LEU A 91 -3.37 2.89 -7.47
CA LEU A 91 -2.66 2.73 -6.20
C LEU A 91 -2.77 1.29 -5.72
N TYR A 92 -1.64 0.67 -5.47
CA TYR A 92 -1.52 -0.68 -4.90
C TYR A 92 -1.07 -0.58 -3.46
N VAL A 93 -1.78 -1.24 -2.56
CA VAL A 93 -1.48 -1.26 -1.12
C VAL A 93 -1.80 -2.62 -0.55
N ASN A 94 -0.90 -3.19 0.26
CA ASN A 94 -1.08 -4.54 0.78
C ASN A 94 -2.12 -4.65 1.90
N LEU A 95 -2.55 -3.54 2.50
CA LEU A 95 -3.58 -3.48 3.55
C LEU A 95 -4.56 -2.34 3.26
N GLU A 96 -5.81 -2.48 3.69
CA GLU A 96 -6.86 -1.47 3.54
C GLU A 96 -6.39 -0.08 4.01
N PRO A 97 -6.55 0.97 3.17
CA PRO A 97 -6.24 2.35 3.56
C PRO A 97 -7.07 2.80 4.74
N CYS A 98 -6.44 3.41 5.73
CA CYS A 98 -7.12 3.86 6.94
C CYS A 98 -8.20 4.90 6.65
N SER A 99 -9.33 4.78 7.37
CA SER A 99 -10.50 5.65 7.28
C SER A 99 -10.73 6.51 8.53
N ILE A 100 -10.01 6.22 9.62
CA ILE A 100 -10.18 6.89 10.91
C ILE A 100 -9.10 7.96 11.07
N LYS A 101 -9.52 9.16 11.47
CA LYS A 101 -8.61 10.25 11.88
C LYS A 101 -8.01 9.88 13.24
N LYS A 102 -6.70 9.69 13.26
CA LYS A 102 -5.91 9.62 14.51
C LYS A 102 -5.07 10.91 14.60
N ASN A 103 -3.74 10.78 14.66
CA ASN A 103 -2.83 11.92 14.67
C ASN A 103 -2.65 12.59 13.29
N THR A 104 -3.03 11.91 12.21
CA THR A 104 -2.97 12.40 10.83
C THR A 104 -4.30 12.20 10.13
N PRO A 105 -4.60 12.98 9.07
CA PRO A 105 -5.78 12.74 8.23
C PRO A 105 -5.78 11.31 7.67
N PRO A 106 -6.96 10.70 7.50
CA PRO A 106 -7.09 9.36 6.92
C PRO A 106 -6.44 9.27 5.54
N CYS A 107 -5.81 8.13 5.23
CA CYS A 107 -5.22 7.89 3.91
C CYS A 107 -6.26 7.92 2.79
N THR A 108 -7.49 7.49 3.07
CA THR A 108 -8.62 7.61 2.13
C THR A 108 -8.83 9.04 1.64
N ASN A 109 -8.72 10.04 2.52
CA ASN A 109 -8.85 11.45 2.14
C ASN A 109 -7.74 11.87 1.18
N SER A 110 -6.49 11.50 1.45
CA SER A 110 -5.37 11.82 0.58
C SER A 110 -5.49 11.15 -0.79
N ILE A 111 -5.96 9.90 -0.84
CA ILE A 111 -6.21 9.16 -2.08
C ILE A 111 -7.24 9.91 -2.94
N ILE A 112 -8.36 10.33 -2.32
CA ILE A 112 -9.44 11.06 -3.00
C ILE A 112 -8.95 12.43 -3.48
N GLN A 113 -8.29 13.21 -2.61
CA GLN A 113 -7.80 14.57 -2.92
C GLN A 113 -6.77 14.60 -4.05
N HIS A 114 -5.97 13.54 -4.21
CA HIS A 114 -5.00 13.44 -5.30
C HIS A 114 -5.58 12.84 -6.59
N GLY A 115 -6.89 12.55 -6.63
CA GLY A 115 -7.57 12.05 -7.83
C GLY A 115 -7.13 10.65 -8.27
N ILE A 116 -6.70 9.79 -7.33
CA ILE A 116 -6.43 8.37 -7.63
C ILE A 116 -7.72 7.75 -8.18
N ARG A 117 -7.66 7.13 -9.36
CA ARG A 117 -8.84 6.55 -10.01
C ARG A 117 -9.19 5.17 -9.50
N LYS A 118 -8.17 4.38 -9.09
CA LYS A 118 -8.34 2.98 -8.70
C LYS A 118 -7.41 2.61 -7.55
N VAL A 119 -7.94 1.91 -6.57
CA VAL A 119 -7.17 1.31 -5.47
C VAL A 119 -7.24 -0.20 -5.57
N ILE A 120 -6.08 -0.83 -5.62
CA ILE A 120 -5.92 -2.28 -5.56
C ILE A 120 -5.40 -2.61 -4.16
N CYS A 121 -6.24 -3.26 -3.37
CA CYS A 121 -5.98 -3.60 -1.98
C CYS A 121 -5.69 -5.09 -1.83
N GLY A 122 -4.59 -5.45 -1.15
CA GLY A 122 -4.24 -6.85 -0.93
C GLY A 122 -5.20 -7.54 0.04
N THR A 123 -5.49 -6.93 1.18
CA THR A 123 -6.42 -7.46 2.18
C THR A 123 -7.09 -6.35 2.99
N LEU A 124 -8.28 -6.64 3.53
CA LEU A 124 -8.97 -5.74 4.45
C LEU A 124 -8.26 -5.67 5.79
N ASP A 125 -8.49 -4.58 6.53
CA ASP A 125 -8.00 -4.45 7.91
C ASP A 125 -8.74 -5.46 8.81
N PRO A 126 -8.01 -6.22 9.64
CA PRO A 126 -8.64 -7.21 10.53
C PRO A 126 -9.41 -6.60 11.70
N ASN A 127 -9.22 -5.31 12.01
CA ASN A 127 -9.93 -4.62 13.08
C ASN A 127 -11.41 -4.44 12.69
N PRO A 128 -12.37 -5.00 13.45
CA PRO A 128 -13.81 -4.92 13.13
C PRO A 128 -14.32 -3.47 12.96
N ALA A 129 -13.74 -2.51 13.68
CA ALA A 129 -14.11 -1.10 13.60
C ALA A 129 -13.65 -0.41 12.30
N ILE A 130 -12.69 -1.03 11.57
CA ILE A 130 -12.09 -0.46 10.36
C ILE A 130 -12.48 -1.28 9.14
N ASN A 131 -12.64 -2.57 9.30
CA ASN A 131 -12.87 -3.56 8.24
C ASN A 131 -13.88 -3.09 7.18
N GLY A 132 -13.40 -2.82 5.98
CA GLY A 132 -14.21 -2.39 4.85
C GLY A 132 -14.68 -0.92 4.88
N GLN A 133 -14.43 -0.16 5.94
CA GLN A 133 -14.86 1.25 6.01
C GLN A 133 -14.08 2.14 5.04
N GLY A 134 -12.76 1.94 4.94
CA GLY A 134 -11.92 2.64 3.96
C GLY A 134 -12.39 2.36 2.54
N ILE A 135 -12.72 1.11 2.24
CA ILE A 135 -13.24 0.70 0.94
C ILE A 135 -14.59 1.37 0.63
N LYS A 136 -15.50 1.42 1.61
CA LYS A 136 -16.81 2.10 1.44
C LYS A 136 -16.64 3.58 1.12
N ILE A 137 -15.75 4.27 1.84
CA ILE A 137 -15.46 5.70 1.61
C ILE A 137 -14.91 5.92 0.20
N LEU A 138 -13.91 5.12 -0.22
CA LEU A 138 -13.34 5.20 -1.56
C LEU A 138 -14.38 4.98 -2.66
N LYS A 139 -15.22 3.94 -2.53
CA LYS A 139 -16.30 3.66 -3.49
C LYS A 139 -17.32 4.80 -3.56
N LYS A 140 -17.72 5.38 -2.40
CA LYS A 140 -18.63 6.53 -2.34
C LYS A 140 -18.06 7.75 -3.07
N ALA A 141 -16.75 7.92 -3.03
CA ALA A 141 -16.02 8.97 -3.78
C ALA A 141 -15.72 8.57 -5.24
N ARG A 142 -16.35 7.51 -5.78
CA ARG A 142 -16.20 7.01 -7.15
C ARG A 142 -14.78 6.50 -7.49
N VAL A 143 -13.97 6.18 -6.49
CA VAL A 143 -12.71 5.48 -6.69
C VAL A 143 -13.02 4.00 -6.94
N GLN A 144 -12.51 3.45 -8.04
CA GLN A 144 -12.63 2.01 -8.30
C GLN A 144 -11.82 1.22 -7.26
N VAL A 145 -12.34 0.12 -6.77
CA VAL A 145 -11.64 -0.70 -5.78
C VAL A 145 -11.64 -2.17 -6.19
N LYS A 146 -10.45 -2.77 -6.19
CA LYS A 146 -10.23 -4.22 -6.34
C LYS A 146 -9.56 -4.75 -5.08
N ILE A 147 -9.99 -5.90 -4.56
CA ILE A 147 -9.49 -6.48 -3.31
C ILE A 147 -9.01 -7.90 -3.58
N GLY A 148 -8.02 -8.37 -2.83
CA GLY A 148 -7.62 -9.77 -2.79
C GLY A 148 -6.42 -10.14 -3.67
N ILE A 149 -5.73 -9.17 -4.26
CA ILE A 149 -4.50 -9.47 -5.01
C ILE A 149 -3.39 -9.84 -4.02
N LEU A 150 -2.81 -11.04 -4.17
CA LEU A 150 -1.82 -11.63 -3.26
C LEU A 150 -2.28 -11.59 -1.80
N GLN A 151 -3.56 -11.91 -1.57
CA GLN A 151 -4.19 -11.80 -0.25
C GLN A 151 -3.51 -12.66 0.81
N THR A 152 -3.12 -13.87 0.45
CA THR A 152 -2.44 -14.81 1.35
C THR A 152 -1.11 -14.25 1.82
N GLU A 153 -0.31 -13.71 0.90
CA GLU A 153 0.99 -13.09 1.16
C GLU A 153 0.84 -11.83 2.03
N CYS A 154 -0.16 -11.01 1.74
CA CYS A 154 -0.46 -9.81 2.53
C CYS A 154 -0.83 -10.14 3.97
N LYS A 155 -1.67 -11.16 4.19
CA LYS A 155 -2.05 -11.64 5.52
C LYS A 155 -0.86 -12.27 6.24
N SER A 156 -0.08 -13.12 5.55
CA SER A 156 1.10 -13.79 6.11
C SER A 156 2.15 -12.77 6.59
N LEU A 157 2.39 -11.72 5.81
CA LEU A 157 3.31 -10.64 6.18
C LEU A 157 2.93 -10.02 7.54
N ASN A 158 1.65 -9.81 7.78
CA ASN A 158 1.10 -9.14 8.96
C ASN A 158 0.43 -10.12 9.96
N ARG A 159 0.81 -11.41 9.95
CA ARG A 159 0.18 -12.45 10.79
C ARG A 159 0.09 -12.09 12.27
N VAL A 160 1.11 -11.42 12.82
CA VAL A 160 1.13 -10.97 14.22
C VAL A 160 0.01 -9.96 14.45
N PHE A 161 -0.06 -8.93 13.62
CA PHE A 161 -1.10 -7.90 13.68
C PHE A 161 -2.51 -8.50 13.52
N PHE A 162 -2.70 -9.39 12.53
CA PHE A 162 -3.99 -10.07 12.32
C PHE A 162 -4.41 -10.90 13.54
N THR A 163 -3.49 -11.68 14.12
CA THR A 163 -3.79 -12.48 15.30
C THR A 163 -4.18 -11.61 16.49
N THR A 164 -3.45 -10.54 16.74
CA THR A 164 -3.74 -9.63 17.85
C THR A 164 -5.09 -8.95 17.69
N GLN A 165 -5.42 -8.46 16.48
CA GLN A 165 -6.69 -7.78 16.23
C GLN A 165 -7.91 -8.70 16.24
N GLN A 166 -7.78 -9.93 15.73
CA GLN A 166 -8.90 -10.86 15.60
C GLN A 166 -9.13 -11.71 16.86
N LYS A 167 -8.06 -12.06 17.58
CA LYS A 167 -8.10 -12.99 18.70
C LYS A 167 -7.90 -12.32 20.08
N SER A 168 -7.63 -11.02 20.10
CA SER A 168 -7.35 -10.24 21.33
C SER A 168 -6.31 -10.90 22.24
N ARG A 169 -5.31 -11.54 21.64
CA ARG A 169 -4.23 -12.23 22.36
C ARG A 169 -2.88 -12.01 21.66
N PRO A 170 -1.76 -12.11 22.39
CA PRO A 170 -0.43 -12.00 21.79
C PRO A 170 -0.17 -13.15 20.81
N TYR A 171 0.69 -12.90 19.83
CA TYR A 171 1.26 -13.92 18.95
C TYR A 171 2.53 -14.45 19.56
N ILE A 172 2.55 -15.73 19.93
CA ILE A 172 3.68 -16.38 20.60
C ILE A 172 4.51 -17.13 19.56
N ILE A 173 5.83 -16.91 19.56
CA ILE A 173 6.80 -17.64 18.74
C ILE A 173 7.69 -18.42 19.71
N LEU A 174 7.61 -19.76 19.67
CA LEU A 174 8.52 -20.64 20.38
C LEU A 174 9.69 -20.97 19.42
N LYS A 175 10.91 -20.80 19.91
CA LYS A 175 12.14 -21.25 19.25
C LYS A 175 12.84 -22.21 20.17
N SER A 176 13.13 -23.43 19.70
CA SER A 176 14.04 -24.37 20.35
C SER A 176 15.35 -24.40 19.57
N ALA A 177 16.48 -24.28 20.26
CA ALA A 177 17.79 -24.61 19.71
C ALA A 177 18.03 -26.12 19.94
N GLN A 178 18.41 -26.82 18.91
CA GLN A 178 18.96 -28.19 19.01
C GLN A 178 20.48 -28.13 18.93
#